data_1338cdaf901081aeee8784e0ab91b29b
#
_entry.id   1338cdaf901081aeee8784e0ab91b29b
#
_cell.length_a   1.000
_cell.length_b   1.000
_cell.length_c   1.000
_cell.angle_alpha   90.00
_cell.angle_beta   90.00
_cell.angle_gamma   90.00
#
_symmetry.space_group_name_H-M   'P 1'
#
loop_
_entity.id
_entity.type
_entity.pdbx_description
1 polymer ?
#
loop_
_entity_poly.entity_id
_entity_poly.type
_entity_poly.pdbx_seq_one_letter_code
_entity_poly.pdbx_strand_id
1 'polypeptide(L)'
;MLQEFHEGIIALSACLAGEVQKNILRGMYEEGKAAALRYQDIFGKGNFFLELQDHGMQEQQIVNQSLLRMSQETGIELVATNDVHYTYAEDVKPHDILLCIQTGKKLEDEDRMRYEGGQYYIKSEEEMKQLFPYALQALENTQKIADRCNVEIEFGVTKLPKYDVPEGYTSWEYLNKLCFDGLKERYPDGDDSCLLYTSDA
;
A
#
# COMPACT_ATOMS: atom_id res chain seq x y z
N MET A 1 4.08 13.84 -11.38
CA MET A 1 3.11 12.72 -11.31
C MET A 1 1.93 13.05 -10.39
N LEU A 2 2.03 13.16 -9.03
CA LEU A 2 0.87 13.48 -8.19
C LEU A 2 0.19 14.81 -8.57
N GLN A 3 0.94 15.86 -8.88
CA GLN A 3 0.40 17.14 -9.33
C GLN A 3 -0.30 17.08 -10.70
N GLU A 4 -0.02 16.06 -11.48
CA GLU A 4 -0.56 15.87 -12.83
C GLU A 4 -1.81 14.97 -12.83
N PHE A 5 -1.86 13.99 -11.91
CA PHE A 5 -2.88 12.93 -11.88
C PHE A 5 -3.63 12.88 -10.54
N HIS A 6 -3.94 14.03 -9.95
CA HIS A 6 -4.62 14.12 -8.66
C HIS A 6 -6.14 14.21 -8.74
N GLU A 7 -6.67 14.56 -9.91
CA GLU A 7 -8.11 14.75 -10.07
C GLU A 7 -8.90 13.47 -9.78
N GLY A 8 -9.97 13.59 -8.99
CA GLY A 8 -10.82 12.47 -8.60
C GLY A 8 -10.21 11.54 -7.53
N ILE A 9 -9.04 11.88 -6.96
CA ILE A 9 -8.37 11.08 -5.94
C ILE A 9 -8.53 11.72 -4.56
N ILE A 10 -8.88 10.90 -3.56
CA ILE A 10 -8.79 11.22 -2.14
C ILE A 10 -7.54 10.54 -1.59
N ALA A 11 -6.69 11.29 -0.89
CA ALA A 11 -5.44 10.80 -0.35
C ALA A 11 -5.40 10.86 1.19
N LEU A 12 -4.68 9.92 1.78
CA LEU A 12 -4.47 9.79 3.21
C LEU A 12 -2.97 9.84 3.51
N SER A 13 -2.59 10.32 4.71
CA SER A 13 -1.17 10.51 5.06
C SER A 13 -0.41 9.18 5.30
N ALA A 14 -1.08 8.05 5.21
CA ALA A 14 -0.56 6.69 5.36
C ALA A 14 -0.09 6.31 6.80
N CYS A 15 0.69 5.25 6.91
CA CYS A 15 1.22 4.70 8.16
C CYS A 15 2.50 5.43 8.64
N LEU A 16 3.21 4.89 9.62
CA LEU A 16 4.48 5.42 10.13
C LEU A 16 5.55 5.62 9.03
N ALA A 17 5.42 4.92 7.89
CA ALA A 17 6.29 5.09 6.73
C ALA A 17 5.92 6.29 5.85
N GLY A 18 4.78 6.94 6.08
CA GLY A 18 4.36 8.16 5.38
C GLY A 18 5.30 9.34 5.64
N GLU A 19 5.36 10.27 4.70
CA GLU A 19 6.28 11.42 4.80
C GLU A 19 5.96 12.31 6.02
N VAL A 20 4.68 12.56 6.29
CA VAL A 20 4.23 13.36 7.44
C VAL A 20 4.67 12.69 8.74
N GLN A 21 4.33 11.42 8.92
CA GLN A 21 4.63 10.63 10.11
C GLN A 21 6.14 10.45 10.33
N LYS A 22 6.90 10.19 9.27
CA LYS A 22 8.38 10.09 9.35
C LYS A 22 9.02 11.36 9.84
N ASN A 23 8.56 12.52 9.40
CA ASN A 23 9.08 13.80 9.88
C ASN A 23 8.76 14.01 11.36
N ILE A 24 7.53 13.69 11.78
CA ILE A 24 7.13 13.77 13.19
C ILE A 24 8.03 12.90 14.07
N LEU A 25 8.27 11.64 13.69
CA LEU A 25 9.11 10.70 14.43
C LEU A 25 10.57 11.14 14.54
N ARG A 26 11.05 11.93 13.58
CA ARG A 26 12.40 12.54 13.62
C ARG A 26 12.46 13.82 14.43
N GLY A 27 11.36 14.23 15.07
CA GLY A 27 11.26 15.49 15.80
C GLY A 27 11.12 16.73 14.89
N MET A 28 10.83 16.53 13.61
CA MET A 28 10.71 17.56 12.57
C MET A 28 9.22 17.87 12.32
N TYR A 29 8.54 18.42 13.33
CA TYR A 29 7.09 18.65 13.26
C TYR A 29 6.70 19.64 12.16
N GLU A 30 7.44 20.74 12.01
CA GLU A 30 7.12 21.78 11.02
C GLU A 30 7.32 21.29 9.59
N GLU A 31 8.30 20.42 9.34
CA GLU A 31 8.51 19.77 8.05
C GLU A 31 7.38 18.78 7.75
N GLY A 32 6.92 18.02 8.77
CA GLY A 32 5.74 17.16 8.65
C GLY A 32 4.49 17.95 8.29
N LYS A 33 4.28 19.10 8.95
CA LYS A 33 3.17 20.02 8.68
C LYS A 33 3.27 20.63 7.28
N ALA A 34 4.45 21.03 6.85
CA ALA A 34 4.68 21.55 5.50
C ALA A 34 4.37 20.46 4.43
N ALA A 35 4.75 19.21 4.70
CA ALA A 35 4.40 18.09 3.84
C ALA A 35 2.88 17.88 3.75
N ALA A 36 2.17 17.92 4.88
CA ALA A 36 0.71 17.78 4.92
C ALA A 36 0.00 18.89 4.13
N LEU A 37 0.42 20.14 4.30
CA LEU A 37 -0.11 21.28 3.56
C LEU A 37 0.16 21.15 2.05
N ARG A 38 1.35 20.70 1.66
CA ARG A 38 1.69 20.46 0.26
C ARG A 38 0.79 19.37 -0.36
N TYR A 39 0.49 18.29 0.37
CA TYR A 39 -0.46 17.27 -0.10
C TYR A 39 -1.89 17.83 -0.20
N GLN A 40 -2.32 18.63 0.78
CA GLN A 40 -3.62 19.31 0.68
C GLN A 40 -3.70 20.23 -0.55
N ASP A 41 -2.61 20.95 -0.88
CA ASP A 41 -2.57 21.80 -2.08
C ASP A 41 -2.64 20.98 -3.37
N ILE A 42 -2.01 19.80 -3.41
CA ILE A 42 -2.05 18.90 -4.58
C ILE A 42 -3.45 18.31 -4.79
N PHE A 43 -4.04 17.71 -3.75
CA PHE A 43 -5.31 16.99 -3.86
C PHE A 43 -6.54 17.89 -3.71
N GLY A 44 -6.35 19.10 -3.19
CA GLY A 44 -7.40 20.06 -2.88
C GLY A 44 -7.96 19.88 -1.46
N LYS A 45 -8.49 20.95 -0.94
CA LYS A 45 -9.10 21.00 0.40
C LYS A 45 -10.24 19.99 0.52
N GLY A 46 -10.21 19.15 1.56
CA GLY A 46 -11.19 18.08 1.80
C GLY A 46 -10.94 16.79 1.00
N ASN A 47 -9.84 16.70 0.24
CA ASN A 47 -9.42 15.49 -0.47
C ASN A 47 -8.10 14.91 0.05
N PHE A 48 -7.52 15.50 1.09
CA PHE A 48 -6.37 14.97 1.81
C PHE A 48 -6.71 14.90 3.29
N PHE A 49 -6.41 13.76 3.94
CA PHE A 49 -6.70 13.49 5.35
C PHE A 49 -5.44 13.06 6.09
N LEU A 50 -5.33 13.49 7.35
CA LEU A 50 -4.33 12.97 8.28
C LEU A 50 -4.82 11.66 8.87
N GLU A 51 -4.05 10.61 8.73
CA GLU A 51 -4.45 9.25 9.07
C GLU A 51 -3.94 8.82 10.43
N LEU A 52 -4.88 8.46 11.30
CA LEU A 52 -4.61 7.90 12.62
C LEU A 52 -4.63 6.38 12.55
N GLN A 53 -3.61 5.73 13.11
CA GLN A 53 -3.53 4.27 13.28
C GLN A 53 -3.09 3.93 14.70
N ASP A 54 -3.62 2.84 15.27
CA ASP A 54 -3.21 2.34 16.58
C ASP A 54 -3.21 0.81 16.63
N HIS A 55 -2.01 0.24 16.65
CA HIS A 55 -1.77 -1.20 16.82
C HIS A 55 -1.06 -1.49 18.15
N GLY A 56 -1.08 -0.53 19.10
CA GLY A 56 -0.40 -0.62 20.39
C GLY A 56 1.07 -0.19 20.36
N MET A 57 1.54 0.44 19.27
CA MET A 57 2.91 0.93 19.14
C MET A 57 3.07 2.32 19.76
N GLN A 58 4.14 2.52 20.54
CA GLN A 58 4.43 3.83 21.15
C GLN A 58 4.63 4.93 20.10
N GLU A 59 5.26 4.60 18.99
CA GLU A 59 5.50 5.52 17.88
C GLU A 59 4.18 6.04 17.27
N GLN A 60 3.17 5.18 17.14
CA GLN A 60 1.85 5.59 16.66
C GLN A 60 1.16 6.54 17.63
N GLN A 61 1.29 6.34 18.94
CA GLN A 61 0.72 7.23 19.93
C GLN A 61 1.37 8.64 19.87
N ILE A 62 2.70 8.72 19.71
CA ILE A 62 3.42 9.98 19.52
C ILE A 62 2.96 10.71 18.26
N VAL A 63 2.86 9.96 17.16
CA VAL A 63 2.40 10.49 15.88
C VAL A 63 0.96 10.96 15.95
N ASN A 64 0.05 10.17 16.54
CA ASN A 64 -1.37 10.52 16.65
C ASN A 64 -1.59 11.83 17.43
N GLN A 65 -0.86 12.06 18.52
CA GLN A 65 -0.91 13.32 19.26
C GLN A 65 -0.49 14.51 18.38
N SER A 66 0.56 14.34 17.59
CA SER A 66 1.05 15.35 16.67
C SER A 66 0.07 15.63 15.53
N LEU A 67 -0.58 14.58 14.99
CA LEU A 67 -1.58 14.70 13.94
C LEU A 67 -2.86 15.38 14.44
N LEU A 68 -3.30 15.10 15.66
CA LEU A 68 -4.43 15.82 16.30
C LEU A 68 -4.15 17.32 16.39
N ARG A 69 -2.97 17.70 16.86
CA ARG A 69 -2.52 19.08 16.89
C ARG A 69 -2.46 19.69 15.48
N MET A 70 -1.86 18.98 14.53
CA MET A 70 -1.70 19.42 13.15
C MET A 70 -3.07 19.65 12.47
N SER A 71 -4.03 18.77 12.71
CA SER A 71 -5.41 18.94 12.23
C SER A 71 -6.03 20.24 12.74
N GLN A 72 -5.87 20.54 14.03
CA GLN A 72 -6.37 21.81 14.63
C GLN A 72 -5.69 23.05 14.02
N GLU A 73 -4.38 22.98 13.78
CA GLU A 73 -3.61 24.10 13.24
C GLU A 73 -3.85 24.34 11.73
N THR A 74 -4.10 23.29 10.95
CA THR A 74 -4.19 23.37 9.48
C THR A 74 -5.62 23.29 8.94
N GLY A 75 -6.56 22.77 9.75
CA GLY A 75 -7.91 22.45 9.31
C GLY A 75 -7.99 21.21 8.39
N ILE A 76 -6.90 20.42 8.25
CA ILE A 76 -6.93 19.15 7.56
C ILE A 76 -7.67 18.13 8.43
N GLU A 77 -8.69 17.49 7.88
CA GLU A 77 -9.48 16.50 8.63
C GLU A 77 -8.71 15.23 8.92
N LEU A 78 -9.11 14.54 9.98
CA LEU A 78 -8.54 13.26 10.41
C LEU A 78 -9.39 12.11 9.85
N VAL A 79 -8.74 10.96 9.61
CA VAL A 79 -9.40 9.69 9.35
C VAL A 79 -8.72 8.61 10.19
N ALA A 80 -9.48 7.67 10.76
CA ALA A 80 -8.91 6.54 11.51
C ALA A 80 -9.02 5.26 10.71
N THR A 81 -7.90 4.55 10.54
CA THR A 81 -7.81 3.30 9.82
C THR A 81 -7.10 2.22 10.64
N ASN A 82 -7.17 0.97 10.21
CA ASN A 82 -6.52 -0.14 10.91
C ASN A 82 -5.42 -0.83 10.09
N ASP A 83 -5.01 -0.29 8.94
CA ASP A 83 -3.94 -0.87 8.11
C ASP A 83 -4.07 -2.40 7.99
N VAL A 84 -5.24 -2.87 7.54
CA VAL A 84 -5.65 -4.27 7.57
C VAL A 84 -4.76 -5.12 6.67
N HIS A 85 -4.19 -6.20 7.25
CA HIS A 85 -3.35 -7.16 6.54
C HIS A 85 -3.94 -8.57 6.50
N TYR A 86 -4.92 -8.87 7.34
CA TYR A 86 -5.64 -10.14 7.39
C TYR A 86 -7.07 -9.95 7.92
N THR A 87 -7.93 -10.94 7.71
CA THR A 87 -9.37 -10.80 7.96
C THR A 87 -9.72 -10.95 9.43
N TYR A 88 -9.24 -12.00 10.08
CA TYR A 88 -9.59 -12.34 11.48
C TYR A 88 -8.36 -12.25 12.39
N ALA A 89 -8.56 -12.01 13.68
CA ALA A 89 -7.47 -11.88 14.64
C ALA A 89 -6.57 -13.13 14.72
N GLU A 90 -7.15 -14.33 14.53
CA GLU A 90 -6.42 -15.59 14.49
C GLU A 90 -5.54 -15.77 13.26
N ASP A 91 -5.75 -14.99 12.19
CA ASP A 91 -4.96 -15.05 10.95
C ASP A 91 -3.55 -14.45 11.10
N VAL A 92 -3.20 -13.95 12.26
CA VAL A 92 -1.86 -13.42 12.54
C VAL A 92 -0.75 -14.45 12.27
N LYS A 93 -0.98 -15.73 12.59
CA LYS A 93 0.02 -16.79 12.34
C LYS A 93 0.16 -17.17 10.86
N PRO A 94 -0.92 -17.46 10.13
CA PRO A 94 -0.85 -17.60 8.67
C PRO A 94 -0.18 -16.40 7.97
N HIS A 95 -0.50 -15.17 8.37
CA HIS A 95 0.11 -13.97 7.82
C HIS A 95 1.62 -13.92 8.08
N ASP A 96 2.09 -14.27 9.28
CA ASP A 96 3.51 -14.33 9.62
C ASP A 96 4.28 -15.34 8.75
N ILE A 97 3.65 -16.48 8.43
CA ILE A 97 4.21 -17.47 7.49
C ILE A 97 4.30 -16.89 6.07
N LEU A 98 3.27 -16.17 5.61
CA LEU A 98 3.30 -15.51 4.29
C LEU A 98 4.41 -14.48 4.19
N LEU A 99 4.67 -13.72 5.25
CA LEU A 99 5.81 -12.79 5.31
C LEU A 99 7.16 -13.53 5.18
N CYS A 100 7.30 -14.69 5.81
CA CYS A 100 8.51 -15.52 5.64
C CYS A 100 8.69 -15.97 4.19
N ILE A 101 7.63 -16.43 3.54
CA ILE A 101 7.67 -16.84 2.13
C ILE A 101 8.04 -15.65 1.24
N GLN A 102 7.41 -14.48 1.45
CA GLN A 102 7.67 -13.26 0.67
C GLN A 102 9.11 -12.77 0.79
N THR A 103 9.70 -12.87 1.99
CA THR A 103 11.03 -12.32 2.29
C THR A 103 12.15 -13.36 2.20
N GLY A 104 11.85 -14.63 1.90
CA GLY A 104 12.82 -15.74 1.89
C GLY A 104 13.40 -16.05 3.26
N LYS A 105 12.66 -15.78 4.34
CA LYS A 105 13.05 -16.01 5.73
C LYS A 105 12.34 -17.22 6.33
N LYS A 106 12.83 -17.69 7.48
CA LYS A 106 12.21 -18.76 8.28
C LYS A 106 11.57 -18.18 9.55
N LEU A 107 10.66 -18.93 10.16
CA LEU A 107 9.99 -18.50 11.40
C LEU A 107 10.96 -18.31 12.57
N GLU A 108 12.06 -19.10 12.59
CA GLU A 108 13.09 -19.06 13.63
C GLU A 108 14.05 -17.88 13.47
N ASP A 109 14.10 -17.24 12.30
CA ASP A 109 14.98 -16.10 12.07
C ASP A 109 14.57 -14.91 12.96
N GLU A 110 15.50 -14.37 13.74
CA GLU A 110 15.25 -13.22 14.61
C GLU A 110 15.15 -11.92 13.81
N ASP A 111 16.02 -11.75 12.80
CA ASP A 111 16.05 -10.59 11.91
C ASP A 111 15.13 -10.80 10.70
N ARG A 112 13.82 -10.64 10.89
CA ARG A 112 12.83 -10.71 9.85
C ARG A 112 11.67 -9.72 10.07
N MET A 113 10.98 -9.39 9.00
CA MET A 113 9.76 -8.59 9.06
C MET A 113 8.66 -9.32 9.83
N ARG A 114 8.05 -8.62 10.79
CA ARG A 114 6.91 -9.10 11.58
C ARG A 114 5.91 -7.98 11.77
N TYR A 115 4.63 -8.35 11.86
CA TYR A 115 3.56 -7.47 12.32
C TYR A 115 3.22 -7.88 13.74
N GLU A 116 3.85 -7.21 14.70
CA GLU A 116 3.69 -7.55 16.12
C GLU A 116 2.30 -7.17 16.64
N GLY A 117 1.87 -7.84 17.71
CA GLY A 117 0.65 -7.51 18.45
C GLY A 117 -0.65 -8.07 17.87
N GLY A 118 -0.67 -8.61 16.64
CA GLY A 118 -1.85 -9.27 16.06
C GLY A 118 -3.06 -8.34 15.87
N GLN A 119 -2.83 -7.02 15.66
CA GLN A 119 -3.91 -6.03 15.65
C GLN A 119 -4.33 -5.56 14.24
N TYR A 120 -3.79 -6.18 13.18
CA TYR A 120 -3.98 -5.75 11.78
C TYR A 120 -5.14 -6.48 11.08
N TYR A 121 -6.17 -6.88 11.82
CA TYR A 121 -7.39 -7.52 11.31
C TYR A 121 -8.51 -6.51 11.05
N ILE A 122 -9.58 -6.96 10.40
CA ILE A 122 -10.77 -6.13 10.17
C ILE A 122 -11.51 -5.98 11.51
N LYS A 123 -11.44 -4.78 12.09
CA LYS A 123 -12.11 -4.45 13.35
C LYS A 123 -13.54 -3.95 13.11
N SER A 124 -14.42 -4.22 14.06
CA SER A 124 -15.75 -3.63 14.12
C SER A 124 -15.68 -2.14 14.47
N GLU A 125 -16.78 -1.43 14.24
CA GLU A 125 -16.93 -0.02 14.61
C GLU A 125 -16.72 0.18 16.12
N GLU A 126 -17.23 -0.74 16.95
CA GLU A 126 -17.09 -0.72 18.39
C GLU A 126 -15.63 -0.86 18.83
N GLU A 127 -14.89 -1.77 18.23
CA GLU A 127 -13.46 -1.93 18.49
C GLU A 127 -12.67 -0.68 18.09
N MET A 128 -12.97 -0.10 16.93
CA MET A 128 -12.34 1.13 16.47
C MET A 128 -12.67 2.32 17.39
N LYS A 129 -13.91 2.43 17.88
CA LYS A 129 -14.29 3.46 18.87
C LYS A 129 -13.52 3.31 20.19
N GLN A 130 -13.18 2.09 20.60
CA GLN A 130 -12.37 1.87 21.80
C GLN A 130 -10.92 2.30 21.61
N LEU A 131 -10.37 2.18 20.39
CA LEU A 131 -9.03 2.65 20.06
C LEU A 131 -8.94 4.18 19.93
N PHE A 132 -9.98 4.80 19.37
CA PHE A 132 -9.98 6.25 19.08
C PHE A 132 -11.13 6.99 19.80
N PRO A 133 -11.31 6.84 21.12
CA PRO A 133 -12.41 7.51 21.84
C PRO A 133 -12.28 9.04 21.82
N TYR A 134 -11.08 9.53 21.56
CA TYR A 134 -10.71 10.94 21.49
C TYR A 134 -10.88 11.55 20.07
N ALA A 135 -11.20 10.74 19.07
CA ALA A 135 -11.28 11.16 17.65
C ALA A 135 -12.44 10.47 16.91
N LEU A 136 -13.65 10.45 17.49
CA LEU A 136 -14.82 9.80 16.87
C LEU A 136 -15.14 10.37 15.48
N GLN A 137 -14.90 11.67 15.26
CA GLN A 137 -15.05 12.31 13.96
C GLN A 137 -14.14 11.66 12.88
N ALA A 138 -12.96 11.17 13.27
CA ALA A 138 -12.06 10.49 12.33
C ALA A 138 -12.63 9.14 11.88
N LEU A 139 -13.42 8.47 12.70
CA LEU A 139 -14.16 7.25 12.33
C LEU A 139 -15.34 7.57 11.39
N GLU A 140 -16.11 8.62 11.69
CA GLU A 140 -17.20 9.05 10.81
C GLU A 140 -16.69 9.45 9.41
N ASN A 141 -15.49 10.00 9.33
CA ASN A 141 -14.87 10.39 8.07
C ASN A 141 -14.56 9.20 7.15
N THR A 142 -14.41 7.98 7.68
CA THR A 142 -14.27 6.77 6.85
C THR A 142 -15.51 6.57 5.96
N GLN A 143 -16.71 6.69 6.56
CA GLN A 143 -17.96 6.58 5.81
C GLN A 143 -18.14 7.73 4.82
N LYS A 144 -17.84 8.97 5.23
CA LYS A 144 -17.91 10.13 4.33
C LYS A 144 -16.98 10.00 3.11
N ILE A 145 -15.79 9.42 3.31
CA ILE A 145 -14.86 9.15 2.21
C ILE A 145 -15.44 8.07 1.30
N ALA A 146 -15.94 6.96 1.87
CA ALA A 146 -16.53 5.87 1.11
C ALA A 146 -17.72 6.33 0.26
N ASP A 147 -18.60 7.16 0.81
CA ASP A 147 -19.78 7.71 0.10
C ASP A 147 -19.41 8.61 -1.10
N ARG A 148 -18.20 9.14 -1.11
CA ARG A 148 -17.65 9.95 -2.20
C ARG A 148 -16.92 9.12 -3.27
N CYS A 149 -16.58 7.88 -2.98
CA CYS A 149 -15.86 7.00 -3.90
C CYS A 149 -16.85 6.33 -4.86
N ASN A 150 -16.67 6.58 -6.17
CA ASN A 150 -17.44 5.95 -7.23
C ASN A 150 -16.45 5.33 -8.23
N VAL A 151 -16.30 4.02 -8.16
CA VAL A 151 -15.37 3.29 -9.04
C VAL A 151 -16.10 2.17 -9.74
N GLU A 152 -16.09 2.21 -11.07
CA GLU A 152 -16.57 1.11 -11.91
C GLU A 152 -15.38 0.29 -12.41
N ILE A 153 -15.37 -1.00 -12.08
CA ILE A 153 -14.36 -1.94 -12.56
C ILE A 153 -14.95 -2.74 -13.72
N GLU A 154 -14.36 -2.56 -14.89
CA GLU A 154 -14.76 -3.29 -16.09
C GLU A 154 -14.17 -4.71 -16.06
N PHE A 155 -15.02 -5.69 -15.74
CA PHE A 155 -14.60 -7.11 -15.70
C PHE A 155 -14.61 -7.74 -17.09
N GLY A 156 -13.71 -8.71 -17.30
CA GLY A 156 -13.63 -9.49 -18.54
C GLY A 156 -12.95 -8.78 -19.71
N VAL A 157 -12.45 -7.57 -19.51
CA VAL A 157 -11.67 -6.82 -20.50
C VAL A 157 -10.20 -6.82 -20.09
N THR A 158 -9.37 -7.47 -20.90
CA THR A 158 -7.92 -7.50 -20.68
C THR A 158 -7.31 -6.16 -21.04
N LYS A 159 -6.75 -5.45 -20.03
CA LYS A 159 -6.09 -4.15 -20.18
C LYS A 159 -4.56 -4.26 -20.08
N LEU A 160 -3.99 -5.34 -20.63
CA LEU A 160 -2.54 -5.49 -20.70
C LEU A 160 -1.95 -4.48 -21.69
N PRO A 161 -0.79 -3.89 -21.39
CA PRO A 161 -0.08 -3.04 -22.34
C PRO A 161 0.17 -3.81 -23.64
N LYS A 162 -0.15 -3.18 -24.78
CA LYS A 162 0.18 -3.74 -26.08
C LYS A 162 1.69 -3.57 -26.29
N TYR A 163 2.37 -4.68 -26.56
CA TYR A 163 3.77 -4.64 -26.98
C TYR A 163 3.83 -4.45 -28.50
N ASP A 164 4.54 -3.42 -28.94
CA ASP A 164 4.74 -3.17 -30.37
C ASP A 164 5.86 -4.08 -30.88
N VAL A 165 5.47 -5.05 -31.70
CA VAL A 165 6.42 -5.96 -32.35
C VAL A 165 6.98 -5.35 -33.64
N PRO A 166 8.23 -5.69 -34.05
CA PRO A 166 8.77 -5.27 -35.31
C PRO A 166 7.91 -5.70 -36.50
N GLU A 167 7.97 -4.90 -37.56
CA GLU A 167 7.23 -5.20 -38.79
C GLU A 167 7.60 -6.59 -39.36
N GLY A 168 6.59 -7.33 -39.77
CA GLY A 168 6.74 -8.70 -40.30
C GLY A 168 6.60 -9.82 -39.25
N TYR A 169 6.37 -9.50 -37.99
CA TYR A 169 6.15 -10.47 -36.93
C TYR A 169 4.75 -10.34 -36.30
N THR A 170 4.13 -11.47 -35.94
CA THR A 170 3.10 -11.48 -34.92
C THR A 170 3.75 -11.44 -33.52
N SER A 171 2.98 -11.09 -32.49
CA SER A 171 3.49 -11.07 -31.09
C SER A 171 4.03 -12.44 -30.65
N TRP A 172 3.38 -13.54 -31.10
CA TRP A 172 3.81 -14.90 -30.84
C TRP A 172 5.14 -15.26 -31.54
N GLU A 173 5.27 -14.95 -32.80
CA GLU A 173 6.50 -15.22 -33.55
C GLU A 173 7.68 -14.45 -33.00
N TYR A 174 7.46 -13.19 -32.60
CA TYR A 174 8.52 -12.38 -32.03
C TYR A 174 8.92 -12.86 -30.64
N LEU A 175 7.95 -13.24 -29.80
CA LEU A 175 8.23 -13.87 -28.49
C LEU A 175 9.07 -15.14 -28.65
N ASN A 176 8.65 -16.05 -29.54
CA ASN A 176 9.40 -17.28 -29.83
C ASN A 176 10.84 -16.95 -30.26
N LYS A 177 11.00 -16.00 -31.21
CA LYS A 177 12.31 -15.57 -31.65
C LYS A 177 13.18 -15.10 -30.46
N LEU A 178 12.67 -14.23 -29.62
CA LEU A 178 13.41 -13.72 -28.44
C LEU A 178 13.78 -14.83 -27.47
N CYS A 179 12.86 -15.79 -27.22
CA CYS A 179 13.11 -16.93 -26.34
C CYS A 179 14.23 -17.83 -26.90
N PHE A 180 14.19 -18.17 -28.20
CA PHE A 180 15.22 -19.00 -28.82
C PHE A 180 16.58 -18.28 -28.93
N ASP A 181 16.59 -16.99 -29.23
CA ASP A 181 17.83 -16.20 -29.28
C ASP A 181 18.44 -16.11 -27.86
N GLY A 182 17.62 -15.82 -26.84
CA GLY A 182 18.09 -15.78 -25.45
C GLY A 182 18.54 -17.13 -24.90
N LEU A 183 17.93 -18.22 -25.37
CA LEU A 183 18.37 -19.59 -25.02
C LEU A 183 19.77 -19.88 -25.57
N LYS A 184 20.00 -19.62 -26.85
CA LYS A 184 21.31 -19.79 -27.48
C LYS A 184 22.42 -18.96 -26.83
N GLU A 185 22.07 -17.73 -26.42
CA GLU A 185 23.00 -16.86 -25.73
C GLU A 185 23.38 -17.38 -24.33
N ARG A 186 22.38 -17.87 -23.58
CA ARG A 186 22.58 -18.34 -22.18
C ARG A 186 23.16 -19.77 -22.11
N TYR A 187 22.85 -20.59 -23.08
CA TYR A 187 23.23 -22.01 -23.14
C TYR A 187 23.79 -22.37 -24.51
N PRO A 188 24.95 -21.82 -24.87
CA PRO A 188 25.54 -22.03 -26.21
C PRO A 188 25.84 -23.50 -26.52
N ASP A 189 26.13 -24.31 -25.49
CA ASP A 189 26.42 -25.75 -25.60
C ASP A 189 25.20 -26.64 -25.22
N GLY A 190 24.01 -26.03 -25.01
CA GLY A 190 22.79 -26.73 -24.61
C GLY A 190 22.18 -27.52 -25.78
N ASP A 191 21.72 -28.74 -25.51
CA ASP A 191 20.95 -29.50 -26.48
C ASP A 191 19.46 -29.12 -26.43
N ASP A 192 18.76 -29.34 -27.52
CA ASP A 192 17.32 -29.03 -27.67
C ASP A 192 16.40 -29.88 -26.75
N SER A 193 16.94 -30.86 -26.03
CA SER A 193 16.16 -31.74 -25.15
C SER A 193 15.58 -31.02 -23.92
N CYS A 194 16.21 -29.96 -23.46
CA CYS A 194 15.68 -29.12 -22.38
C CYS A 194 14.46 -28.27 -22.77
N LEU A 195 14.21 -28.06 -24.07
CA LEU A 195 13.13 -27.24 -24.58
C LEU A 195 11.75 -27.93 -24.49
N LEU A 196 11.73 -29.27 -24.50
CA LEU A 196 10.48 -30.06 -24.43
C LEU A 196 9.74 -29.89 -23.08
N TYR A 197 10.44 -29.58 -22.01
CA TYR A 197 9.81 -29.41 -20.67
C TYR A 197 9.19 -28.04 -20.43
N THR A 198 9.48 -27.05 -21.26
CA THR A 198 9.00 -25.66 -21.08
C THR A 198 7.91 -25.26 -22.06
N SER A 199 7.68 -26.07 -23.11
CA SER A 199 6.67 -25.79 -24.14
C SER A 199 5.26 -26.29 -23.80
N ASP A 200 5.12 -27.19 -22.80
CA ASP A 200 3.86 -27.81 -22.38
C ASP A 200 3.30 -27.26 -21.06
N ALA A 201 3.84 -26.14 -20.54
CA ALA A 201 3.42 -25.50 -19.31
C ALA A 201 2.50 -24.29 -19.56
#